data_4def0412158739eb0371ed9babeb9232
#
_entry.id   4def0412158739eb0371ed9babeb9232
#
_cell.length_a   1.000
_cell.length_b   1.000
_cell.length_c   1.000
_cell.angle_alpha   90.00
_cell.angle_beta   90.00
_cell.angle_gamma   90.00
#
_symmetry.space_group_name_H-M   'P 1'
#
loop_
_entity.id
_entity.type
_entity.pdbx_description
1 polymer ?
#
loop_
_entity_poly.entity_id
_entity_poly.type
_entity_poly.pdbx_seq_one_letter_code
_entity_poly.pdbx_strand_id
1 'polypeptide(L)'
;MVRSILVSLAFAVVLLGNEVLAHHNMTALFDFNDRVTLNGTLMKIDWRNPHTYLTIDVQGGVGATESWQAEGPSPTWFRIRDIGKADFEGNLGKMLTVEVSRARDKSRTGLIRTITLPGGRIVSACPQNC
;
A
#
# COMPACT_ATOMS: atom_id res chain seq x y z
N MET A 1 -40.65 -1.00 26.35
CA MET A 1 -39.33 -1.60 26.57
C MET A 1 -38.83 -2.48 25.42
N VAL A 2 -39.62 -3.45 24.91
CA VAL A 2 -39.15 -4.39 23.86
C VAL A 2 -38.82 -3.66 22.53
N ARG A 3 -39.56 -2.63 22.12
CA ARG A 3 -39.29 -1.86 20.90
C ARG A 3 -37.97 -1.09 20.92
N SER A 4 -37.59 -0.55 22.08
CA SER A 4 -36.31 0.17 22.23
C SER A 4 -35.10 -0.76 22.19
N ILE A 5 -35.25 -1.98 22.71
CA ILE A 5 -34.18 -3.00 22.69
C ILE A 5 -33.95 -3.48 21.25
N LEU A 6 -35.00 -3.69 20.47
CA LEU A 6 -34.89 -4.11 19.07
C LEU A 6 -34.22 -3.05 18.19
N VAL A 7 -34.51 -1.77 18.40
CA VAL A 7 -33.85 -0.68 17.66
C VAL A 7 -32.38 -0.56 18.02
N SER A 8 -32.03 -0.73 19.30
CA SER A 8 -30.62 -0.70 19.73
C SER A 8 -29.83 -1.89 19.21
N LEU A 9 -30.43 -3.06 19.13
CA LEU A 9 -29.78 -4.28 18.59
C LEU A 9 -29.56 -4.17 17.06
N ALA A 10 -30.52 -3.59 16.33
CA ALA A 10 -30.39 -3.35 14.90
C ALA A 10 -29.28 -2.34 14.58
N PHE A 11 -29.13 -1.29 15.41
CA PHE A 11 -28.08 -0.29 15.24
C PHE A 11 -26.68 -0.86 15.53
N ALA A 12 -26.55 -1.75 16.52
CA ALA A 12 -25.30 -2.42 16.86
C ALA A 12 -24.82 -3.37 15.72
N VAL A 13 -25.73 -4.07 15.06
CA VAL A 13 -25.40 -4.97 13.94
C VAL A 13 -24.91 -4.19 12.72
N VAL A 14 -25.43 -3.01 12.46
CA VAL A 14 -24.99 -2.15 11.34
C VAL A 14 -23.56 -1.62 11.55
N LEU A 15 -23.13 -1.40 12.80
CA LEU A 15 -21.77 -0.91 13.11
C LEU A 15 -20.70 -2.00 13.00
N LEU A 16 -21.04 -3.28 13.10
CA LEU A 16 -20.11 -4.39 12.99
C LEU A 16 -19.82 -4.84 11.55
N GLY A 17 -20.60 -4.35 10.57
CA GLY A 17 -20.54 -4.80 9.18
C GLY A 17 -19.48 -4.12 8.31
N ASN A 18 -18.84 -3.05 8.76
CA ASN A 18 -17.98 -2.24 7.89
C ASN A 18 -16.50 -2.67 7.80
N GLU A 19 -16.05 -3.53 8.70
CA GLU A 19 -14.63 -3.96 8.71
C GLU A 19 -14.34 -5.11 7.73
N VAL A 20 -15.33 -5.93 7.43
CA VAL A 20 -15.15 -7.12 6.58
C VAL A 20 -15.01 -6.77 5.09
N LEU A 21 -15.55 -5.64 4.65
CA LEU A 21 -15.50 -5.20 3.25
C LEU A 21 -14.13 -4.64 2.83
N ALA A 22 -13.33 -4.11 3.75
CA ALA A 22 -12.04 -3.52 3.43
C ALA A 22 -10.98 -4.57 3.01
N HIS A 23 -10.98 -5.76 3.63
CA HIS A 23 -10.02 -6.81 3.30
C HIS A 23 -10.32 -7.54 1.99
N HIS A 24 -11.59 -7.59 1.56
CA HIS A 24 -11.97 -8.21 0.29
C HIS A 24 -11.64 -7.35 -0.94
N ASN A 25 -11.35 -6.07 -0.75
CA ASN A 25 -11.17 -5.14 -1.87
C ASN A 25 -9.77 -5.21 -2.51
N MET A 26 -8.74 -5.66 -1.79
CA MET A 26 -7.37 -5.71 -2.33
C MET A 26 -7.22 -6.74 -3.45
N THR A 27 -7.82 -7.92 -3.34
CA THR A 27 -7.82 -8.94 -4.39
C THR A 27 -8.67 -8.55 -5.60
N ALA A 28 -9.67 -7.68 -5.40
CA ALA A 28 -10.46 -7.12 -6.49
C ALA A 28 -9.68 -6.04 -7.26
N LEU A 29 -8.83 -5.27 -6.57
CA LEU A 29 -8.07 -4.17 -7.16
C LEU A 29 -6.73 -4.61 -7.75
N PHE A 30 -6.03 -5.55 -7.09
CA PHE A 30 -4.68 -5.96 -7.46
C PHE A 30 -4.62 -7.42 -7.88
N ASP A 31 -3.80 -7.70 -8.89
CA ASP A 31 -3.51 -9.07 -9.34
C ASP A 31 -2.24 -9.58 -8.65
N PHE A 32 -2.38 -10.47 -7.68
CA PHE A 32 -1.25 -10.99 -6.91
C PHE A 32 -0.32 -11.91 -7.70
N ASN A 33 -0.74 -12.33 -8.89
CA ASN A 33 0.07 -13.11 -9.83
C ASN A 33 0.82 -12.21 -10.83
N ASP A 34 0.37 -10.96 -11.03
CA ASP A 34 1.03 -9.98 -11.90
C ASP A 34 2.00 -9.13 -11.06
N ARG A 35 3.25 -9.59 -10.97
CA ARG A 35 4.30 -8.93 -10.19
C ARG A 35 5.15 -8.06 -11.10
N VAL A 36 5.34 -6.82 -10.67
CA VAL A 36 6.18 -5.83 -11.36
C VAL A 36 7.27 -5.34 -10.42
N THR A 37 8.49 -5.30 -10.92
CA THR A 37 9.63 -4.70 -10.22
C THR A 37 9.85 -3.29 -10.74
N LEU A 38 9.67 -2.30 -9.86
CA LEU A 38 9.89 -0.90 -10.14
C LEU A 38 11.29 -0.51 -9.65
N ASN A 39 12.18 -0.18 -10.58
CA ASN A 39 13.47 0.43 -10.27
C ASN A 39 13.36 1.91 -10.60
N GLY A 40 13.27 2.78 -9.60
CA GLY A 40 12.97 4.17 -9.84
C GLY A 40 13.33 5.09 -8.68
N THR A 41 13.13 6.37 -8.90
CA THR A 41 13.39 7.42 -7.91
C THR A 41 12.17 7.63 -7.03
N LEU A 42 12.37 7.61 -5.72
CA LEU A 42 11.31 7.95 -4.76
C LEU A 42 11.04 9.45 -4.79
N MET A 43 9.88 9.85 -5.31
CA MET A 43 9.50 11.25 -5.48
C MET A 43 8.67 11.79 -4.33
N LYS A 44 7.80 10.93 -3.76
CA LYS A 44 6.88 11.34 -2.70
C LYS A 44 6.54 10.17 -1.79
N ILE A 45 6.32 10.48 -0.52
CA ILE A 45 5.68 9.60 0.43
C ILE A 45 4.43 10.26 1.02
N ASP A 46 3.32 9.56 0.97
CA ASP A 46 2.08 9.93 1.66
C ASP A 46 1.89 8.98 2.85
N TRP A 47 2.27 9.47 4.04
CA TRP A 47 2.32 8.68 5.27
C TRP A 47 1.07 8.91 6.10
N ARG A 48 -0.01 8.21 5.76
CA ARG A 48 -1.33 8.37 6.39
C ARG A 48 -2.06 7.05 6.60
N ASN A 49 -3.03 7.04 7.50
CA ASN A 49 -3.98 5.94 7.64
C ASN A 49 -5.08 6.04 6.55
N PRO A 50 -5.65 4.91 6.11
CA PRO A 50 -5.31 3.55 6.49
C PRO A 50 -4.10 2.98 5.75
N HIS A 51 -3.63 3.62 4.66
CA HIS A 51 -2.53 3.13 3.82
C HIS A 51 -1.51 4.22 3.55
N THR A 52 -0.25 3.81 3.41
CA THR A 52 0.82 4.66 2.90
C THR A 52 0.90 4.55 1.39
N TYR A 53 1.37 5.60 0.73
CA TYR A 53 1.61 5.59 -0.72
C TYR A 53 2.99 6.14 -1.03
N LEU A 54 3.68 5.47 -1.95
CA LEU A 54 4.93 5.94 -2.53
C LEU A 54 4.68 6.34 -3.97
N THR A 55 5.18 7.50 -4.38
CA THR A 55 5.26 7.88 -5.78
C THR A 55 6.68 7.63 -6.27
N ILE A 56 6.82 6.82 -7.32
CA ILE A 56 8.09 6.35 -7.85
C ILE A 56 8.16 6.66 -9.32
N ASP A 57 9.16 7.41 -9.73
CA ASP A 57 9.43 7.71 -11.13
C ASP A 57 10.39 6.67 -11.70
N VAL A 58 9.90 5.89 -12.65
CA VAL A 58 10.62 4.82 -13.35
C VAL A 58 10.97 5.28 -14.75
N GLN A 59 12.16 4.97 -15.22
CA GLN A 59 12.52 5.21 -16.61
C GLN A 59 11.75 4.24 -17.50
N GLY A 60 10.84 4.78 -18.30
CA GLY A 60 10.09 4.04 -19.31
C GLY A 60 10.88 3.91 -20.63
N GLY A 61 10.24 3.31 -21.61
CA GLY A 61 10.82 3.20 -22.96
C GLY A 61 10.99 4.57 -23.61
N VAL A 62 12.05 4.71 -24.44
CA VAL A 62 12.31 5.91 -25.27
C VAL A 62 12.48 7.20 -24.46
N GLY A 63 13.06 7.15 -23.25
CA GLY A 63 13.37 8.33 -22.45
C GLY A 63 12.19 8.98 -21.75
N ALA A 64 11.01 8.37 -21.79
CA ALA A 64 9.86 8.83 -21.04
C ALA A 64 9.98 8.39 -19.56
N THR A 65 9.59 9.27 -18.65
CA THR A 65 9.45 8.94 -17.24
C THR A 65 8.02 8.49 -16.97
N GLU A 66 7.87 7.36 -16.31
CA GLU A 66 6.58 6.82 -15.87
C GLU A 66 6.45 6.95 -14.37
N SER A 67 5.46 7.70 -13.91
CA SER A 67 5.17 7.85 -12.49
C SER A 67 4.24 6.73 -12.02
N TRP A 68 4.70 5.94 -11.05
CA TRP A 68 3.94 4.85 -10.42
C TRP A 68 3.49 5.23 -9.03
N GLN A 69 2.28 4.82 -8.67
CA GLN A 69 1.77 4.88 -7.30
C GLN A 69 1.80 3.49 -6.67
N ALA A 70 2.58 3.33 -5.62
CA ALA A 70 2.69 2.08 -4.89
C ALA A 70 2.00 2.21 -3.53
N GLU A 71 0.95 1.41 -3.31
CA GLU A 71 0.17 1.38 -2.07
C GLU A 71 0.78 0.40 -1.10
N GLY A 72 1.01 0.84 0.12
CA GLY A 72 1.56 0.04 1.22
C GLY A 72 0.60 -0.09 2.40
N PRO A 73 1.00 -0.84 3.43
CA PRO A 73 0.24 -0.96 4.66
C PRO A 73 0.19 0.37 5.42
N SER A 74 -0.52 0.39 6.54
CA SER A 74 -0.65 1.58 7.39
C SER A 74 0.69 2.00 8.01
N PRO A 75 0.84 3.27 8.41
CA PRO A 75 1.99 3.72 9.20
C PRO A 75 2.26 2.87 10.44
N THR A 76 1.21 2.36 11.09
CA THR A 76 1.35 1.49 12.27
C THR A 76 2.01 0.16 11.92
N TRP A 77 1.69 -0.44 10.77
CA TRP A 77 2.34 -1.64 10.26
C TRP A 77 3.86 -1.48 10.14
N PHE A 78 4.29 -0.36 9.62
CA PHE A 78 5.72 -0.06 9.47
C PHE A 78 6.38 0.18 10.83
N ARG A 79 5.77 1.00 11.71
CA ARG A 79 6.34 1.33 13.01
C ARG A 79 6.61 0.13 13.91
N ILE A 80 5.72 -0.86 13.94
CA ILE A 80 5.95 -2.08 14.74
C ILE A 80 7.07 -2.97 14.18
N ARG A 81 7.66 -2.57 13.04
CA ARG A 81 8.81 -3.22 12.39
C ARG A 81 10.03 -2.30 12.36
N ASP A 82 10.06 -1.32 13.24
CA ASP A 82 11.14 -0.33 13.35
C ASP A 82 11.40 0.44 12.06
N ILE A 83 10.32 0.75 11.32
CA ILE A 83 10.37 1.55 10.10
C ILE A 83 9.48 2.77 10.30
N GLY A 84 10.08 3.94 10.24
CA GLY A 84 9.40 5.22 10.38
C GLY A 84 9.29 5.98 9.06
N LYS A 85 8.53 7.06 9.09
CA LYS A 85 8.43 8.01 7.97
C LYS A 85 9.80 8.53 7.55
N ALA A 86 10.68 8.79 8.53
CA ALA A 86 12.02 9.31 8.31
C ALA A 86 12.90 8.40 7.45
N ASP A 87 12.70 7.06 7.53
CA ASP A 87 13.43 6.11 6.69
C ASP A 87 13.13 6.31 5.20
N PHE A 88 11.93 6.77 4.89
CA PHE A 88 11.52 7.08 3.52
C PHE A 88 11.87 8.53 3.15
N GLU A 89 11.58 9.50 4.02
CA GLU A 89 11.87 10.92 3.77
C GLU A 89 13.38 11.16 3.54
N GLY A 90 14.24 10.48 4.26
CA GLY A 90 15.70 10.53 4.07
C GLY A 90 16.17 9.93 2.74
N ASN A 91 15.28 9.27 2.00
CA ASN A 91 15.56 8.66 0.71
C ASN A 91 14.79 9.30 -0.47
N LEU A 92 14.10 10.42 -0.24
CA LEU A 92 13.50 11.21 -1.33
C LEU A 92 14.59 11.63 -2.34
N GLY A 93 14.26 11.53 -3.62
CA GLY A 93 15.18 11.79 -4.72
C GLY A 93 16.22 10.70 -4.99
N LYS A 94 16.21 9.60 -4.23
CA LYS A 94 17.14 8.48 -4.43
C LYS A 94 16.47 7.30 -5.11
N MET A 95 17.28 6.51 -5.81
CA MET A 95 16.85 5.26 -6.43
C MET A 95 16.52 4.21 -5.36
N LEU A 96 15.42 3.51 -5.56
CA LEU A 96 15.02 2.35 -4.80
C LEU A 96 14.39 1.29 -5.71
N THR A 97 14.23 0.09 -5.19
CA THR A 97 13.53 -1.00 -5.89
C THR A 97 12.27 -1.36 -5.12
N VAL A 98 11.14 -1.41 -5.79
CA VAL A 98 9.86 -1.82 -5.19
C VAL A 98 9.25 -2.94 -6.02
N GLU A 99 9.00 -4.09 -5.39
CA GLU A 99 8.18 -5.14 -5.98
C GLU A 99 6.72 -4.88 -5.62
N VAL A 100 5.85 -4.86 -6.62
CA VAL A 100 4.42 -4.64 -6.45
C VAL A 100 3.59 -5.72 -7.13
N SER A 101 2.38 -5.97 -6.60
CA SER A 101 1.31 -6.65 -7.32
C SER A 101 0.55 -5.58 -8.11
N ARG A 102 0.49 -5.71 -9.44
CA ARG A 102 -0.06 -4.69 -10.33
C ARG A 102 -1.58 -4.58 -10.19
N ALA A 103 -2.11 -3.37 -10.36
CA ALA A 103 -3.54 -3.15 -10.47
C ALA A 103 -4.15 -3.91 -11.67
N ARG A 104 -5.35 -4.49 -11.48
CA ARG A 104 -6.03 -5.30 -12.50
C ARG A 104 -6.43 -4.49 -13.74
N ASP A 105 -6.66 -3.19 -13.58
CA ASP A 105 -6.94 -2.27 -14.70
C ASP A 105 -5.67 -1.93 -15.53
N LYS A 106 -4.53 -2.51 -15.15
CA LYS A 106 -3.22 -2.27 -15.78
C LYS A 106 -2.72 -0.83 -15.70
N SER A 107 -3.30 -0.01 -14.83
CA SER A 107 -2.75 1.31 -14.50
C SER A 107 -1.35 1.21 -13.89
N ARG A 108 -0.67 2.36 -13.75
CA ARG A 108 0.61 2.48 -13.05
C ARG A 108 0.41 2.56 -11.54
N THR A 109 -0.35 1.60 -11.02
CA THR A 109 -0.63 1.43 -9.59
C THR A 109 -0.32 0.01 -9.18
N GLY A 110 0.24 -0.16 -7.99
CA GLY A 110 0.57 -1.48 -7.46
C GLY A 110 0.51 -1.54 -5.95
N LEU A 111 0.20 -2.73 -5.42
CA LEU A 111 0.26 -3.04 -4.01
C LEU A 111 1.68 -3.47 -3.66
N ILE A 112 2.32 -2.79 -2.72
CA ILE A 112 3.72 -3.04 -2.33
C ILE A 112 3.86 -4.41 -1.68
N ARG A 113 4.82 -5.19 -2.17
CA ARG A 113 5.25 -6.46 -1.57
C ARG A 113 6.54 -6.30 -0.80
N THR A 114 7.56 -5.78 -1.45
CA THR A 114 8.85 -5.49 -0.84
C THR A 114 9.37 -4.14 -1.33
N ILE A 115 10.15 -3.49 -0.48
CA ILE A 115 10.88 -2.27 -0.81
C ILE A 115 12.35 -2.53 -0.46
N THR A 116 13.24 -2.32 -1.40
CA THR A 116 14.68 -2.27 -1.14
C THR A 116 15.11 -0.81 -1.13
N LEU A 117 15.42 -0.30 0.05
CA LEU A 117 15.89 1.06 0.26
C LEU A 117 17.33 1.24 -0.27
N PRO A 118 17.76 2.48 -0.57
CA PRO A 118 19.16 2.77 -0.81
C PRO A 118 20.02 2.26 0.36
N GLY A 119 21.08 1.51 0.06
CA GLY A 119 21.89 0.83 1.08
C GLY A 119 21.54 -0.65 1.30
N GLY A 120 20.50 -1.16 0.61
CA GLY A 120 20.18 -2.59 0.55
C GLY A 120 19.26 -3.11 1.65
N ARG A 121 18.74 -2.25 2.54
CA ARG A 121 17.73 -2.66 3.54
C ARG A 121 16.44 -3.06 2.84
N ILE A 122 15.99 -4.30 3.07
CA ILE A 122 14.74 -4.81 2.53
C ILE A 122 13.62 -4.68 3.57
N VAL A 123 12.52 -4.09 3.14
CA VAL A 123 11.31 -3.90 3.92
C VAL A 123 10.20 -4.72 3.27
N SER A 124 9.72 -5.75 3.98
CA SER A 124 8.51 -6.46 3.55
C SER A 124 7.28 -5.64 3.94
N ALA A 125 6.44 -5.33 2.98
CA ALA A 125 5.19 -4.59 3.19
C ALA A 125 3.96 -5.47 3.04
N CYS A 126 4.18 -6.77 2.87
CA CYS A 126 3.14 -7.75 2.62
C CYS A 126 2.85 -8.54 3.89
N PRO A 127 1.64 -8.45 4.47
CA PRO A 127 1.18 -9.44 5.43
C PRO A 127 1.05 -10.77 4.69
N GLN A 128 1.38 -11.86 5.35
CA GLN A 128 1.40 -13.23 4.87
C GLN A 128 0.50 -13.47 3.63
N ASN A 129 1.08 -13.86 2.49
CA ASN A 129 0.39 -14.28 1.26
C ASN A 129 -0.16 -13.20 0.31
N CYS A 130 0.43 -12.04 0.21
CA CYS A 130 0.10 -11.23 -0.96
C CYS A 130 0.92 -11.54 -2.22
#